data_1c53939b2aa930e0a61f1d72d2e747fa
#
_entry.id   1c53939b2aa930e0a61f1d72d2e747fa
#
_cell.length_a   1.000
_cell.length_b   1.000
_cell.length_c   1.000
_cell.angle_alpha   90.00
_cell.angle_beta   90.00
_cell.angle_gamma   90.00
#
_symmetry.space_group_name_H-M   'P 1'
#
loop_
_entity.id
_entity.type
_entity.pdbx_description
1 polymer ?
#
loop_
_entity_poly.entity_id
_entity_poly.type
_entity_poly.pdbx_seq_one_letter_code
_entity_poly.pdbx_strand_id
1 'polypeptide(L)'
;MNNNKPFPRFRALALALAVSAVAMNSQAEQAPAAIQIQAQPLASALSQLGQQTSLQLFFSPELVAGKQAPAVSGNLSPVQALQQLLQGSGLTFEMSQDTVVVKPVQNTVDLGSGSLELAPTDIKVVGDWLGDADQAVVQNHPGARTVVRREAMVEQGAMSVRDVLRGIPGVQVQDSNGTGGSDLSLNVGVRGLTSRLSPRSTVLIDGVPAAFAPYGQPQLSMAPISSGNLDSIDVVRGAGSVRYGPQNVGGVINFVTRAIPQKASAELSTTLETSQHGGWKHTESAFAGGTADNGMGVALLYTGVNGNGYRESNNSNDIDDVLLKTHWAPTDVDEFWLNFHYYDGRADMPGGLTQAQYDSNPWQSLRDYDYFAGRRKDVSFKWQRQLDEATQFEVLTYYTDSFRGSAIAARDLKTLSSYPRNYHTFAIEPRVSRIFFAGPTTQEVSVGYRYLKEAMREQATRLALIDNVPTVTPTSDGHVYQDRSGGTEASAYY
;
A
#
# COMPACT_ATOMS: atom_id res chain seq x y z
N MET A 1 23.93 -9.61 27.91
CA MET A 1 24.82 -9.99 26.79
C MET A 1 24.09 -9.70 25.50
N ASN A 2 24.50 -8.64 24.84
CA ASN A 2 23.86 -8.09 23.66
C ASN A 2 24.26 -8.87 22.41
N ASN A 3 23.39 -9.70 21.88
CA ASN A 3 23.54 -10.25 20.52
C ASN A 3 22.73 -9.39 19.51
N ASN A 4 22.90 -8.08 19.57
CA ASN A 4 22.50 -7.18 18.49
C ASN A 4 23.68 -7.03 17.51
N LYS A 5 23.91 -8.05 16.69
CA LYS A 5 24.66 -7.80 15.45
C LYS A 5 23.67 -7.08 14.52
N PRO A 6 23.99 -5.87 14.06
CA PRO A 6 23.19 -5.26 13.01
C PRO A 6 23.26 -6.19 11.79
N PHE A 7 22.10 -6.64 11.31
CA PHE A 7 22.00 -7.32 10.02
C PHE A 7 22.58 -6.41 8.93
N PRO A 8 23.18 -6.99 7.89
CA PRO A 8 23.73 -6.20 6.79
C PRO A 8 22.65 -5.28 6.24
N ARG A 9 22.97 -4.00 6.17
CA ARG A 9 22.08 -2.96 5.69
C ARG A 9 21.65 -3.28 4.26
N PHE A 10 20.40 -3.62 4.03
CA PHE A 10 19.80 -3.89 2.71
C PHE A 10 19.88 -2.67 1.76
N ARG A 11 20.18 -1.48 2.29
CA ARG A 11 20.23 -0.19 1.57
C ARG A 11 21.08 -0.23 0.30
N ALA A 12 22.28 -0.82 0.36
CA ALA A 12 23.17 -0.88 -0.81
C ALA A 12 22.71 -1.90 -1.86
N LEU A 13 22.02 -2.98 -1.43
CA LEU A 13 21.57 -4.05 -2.33
C LEU A 13 20.30 -3.64 -3.09
N ALA A 14 19.36 -2.96 -2.41
CA ALA A 14 18.14 -2.45 -3.04
C ALA A 14 18.44 -1.39 -4.09
N LEU A 15 19.40 -0.48 -3.83
CA LEU A 15 19.82 0.51 -4.80
C LEU A 15 20.52 -0.11 -6.02
N ALA A 16 21.35 -1.15 -5.82
CA ALA A 16 22.04 -1.84 -6.90
C ALA A 16 21.08 -2.63 -7.79
N LEU A 17 20.05 -3.27 -7.22
CA LEU A 17 19.02 -4.00 -7.97
C LEU A 17 18.09 -3.06 -8.75
N ALA A 18 17.73 -1.90 -8.20
CA ALA A 18 16.94 -0.90 -8.90
C ALA A 18 17.66 -0.33 -10.13
N VAL A 19 18.96 -0.07 -10.01
CA VAL A 19 19.80 0.41 -11.12
C VAL A 19 20.00 -0.67 -12.19
N SER A 20 20.07 -1.94 -11.80
CA SER A 20 20.24 -3.05 -12.75
C SER A 20 18.97 -3.36 -13.56
N ALA A 21 17.78 -3.11 -13.00
CA ALA A 21 16.51 -3.31 -13.70
C ALA A 21 16.26 -2.25 -14.80
N VAL A 22 16.84 -1.05 -14.67
CA VAL A 22 16.74 0.02 -15.69
C VAL A 22 17.57 -0.29 -16.95
N ALA A 23 18.58 -1.15 -16.84
CA ALA A 23 19.44 -1.50 -17.97
C ALA A 23 18.82 -2.50 -18.97
N MET A 24 17.65 -3.05 -18.70
CA MET A 24 16.97 -4.02 -19.57
C MET A 24 15.67 -3.42 -20.16
N ASN A 25 15.73 -2.47 -20.98
CA ASN A 25 14.86 -2.16 -22.13
C ASN A 25 14.78 -0.64 -22.38
N SER A 26 15.77 -0.12 -23.06
CA SER A 26 15.56 1.06 -23.90
C SER A 26 14.85 0.59 -25.19
N GLN A 27 13.53 0.46 -25.16
CA GLN A 27 12.78 0.41 -26.42
C GLN A 27 12.89 1.76 -27.11
N ALA A 28 13.40 1.74 -28.32
CA ALA A 28 13.58 2.87 -29.17
C ALA A 28 12.24 3.62 -29.33
N GLU A 29 12.20 4.88 -28.92
CA GLU A 29 11.24 5.85 -29.39
C GLU A 29 11.31 5.83 -30.93
N GLN A 30 10.20 5.48 -31.59
CA GLN A 30 10.17 5.38 -33.04
C GLN A 30 10.61 6.72 -33.65
N ALA A 31 11.63 6.68 -34.50
CA ALA A 31 12.22 7.87 -35.10
C ALA A 31 11.17 8.67 -35.87
N PRO A 32 11.23 10.00 -35.85
CA PRO A 32 10.34 10.86 -36.61
C PRO A 32 10.39 10.49 -38.10
N ALA A 33 9.23 10.28 -38.72
CA ALA A 33 9.07 9.99 -40.15
C ALA A 33 8.54 11.24 -40.89
N ALA A 34 8.89 11.37 -42.15
CA ALA A 34 8.33 12.41 -43.00
C ALA A 34 6.88 12.03 -43.37
N ILE A 35 5.91 12.59 -42.64
CA ILE A 35 4.50 12.34 -42.81
C ILE A 35 3.89 13.42 -43.68
N GLN A 36 3.09 13.01 -44.70
CA GLN A 36 2.35 13.92 -45.55
C GLN A 36 0.95 13.34 -45.86
N ILE A 37 -0.05 13.89 -45.18
CA ILE A 37 -1.46 13.50 -45.31
C ILE A 37 -2.26 14.76 -45.59
N GLN A 38 -2.99 14.80 -46.68
CA GLN A 38 -3.89 15.90 -47.03
C GLN A 38 -5.20 15.80 -46.26
N ALA A 39 -5.93 16.91 -46.12
CA ALA A 39 -7.27 16.92 -45.55
C ALA A 39 -8.20 15.99 -46.35
N GLN A 40 -8.76 14.98 -45.69
CA GLN A 40 -9.56 13.93 -46.32
C GLN A 40 -10.45 13.23 -45.27
N PRO A 41 -11.38 12.33 -45.67
CA PRO A 41 -12.14 11.53 -44.73
C PRO A 41 -11.24 10.83 -43.73
N LEU A 42 -11.61 10.85 -42.43
CA LEU A 42 -10.77 10.37 -41.34
C LEU A 42 -10.35 8.91 -41.51
N ALA A 43 -11.22 8.05 -42.01
CA ALA A 43 -10.92 6.65 -42.32
C ALA A 43 -9.75 6.52 -43.31
N SER A 44 -9.76 7.33 -44.38
CA SER A 44 -8.70 7.33 -45.39
C SER A 44 -7.39 7.88 -44.83
N ALA A 45 -7.44 8.95 -44.02
CA ALA A 45 -6.29 9.56 -43.37
C ALA A 45 -5.60 8.59 -42.38
N LEU A 46 -6.37 7.86 -41.60
CA LEU A 46 -5.84 6.83 -40.67
C LEU A 46 -5.20 5.67 -41.43
N SER A 47 -5.84 5.20 -42.53
CA SER A 47 -5.25 4.14 -43.36
C SER A 47 -3.94 4.59 -44.00
N GLN A 48 -3.86 5.84 -44.44
CA GLN A 48 -2.66 6.42 -45.06
C GLN A 48 -1.54 6.58 -44.01
N LEU A 49 -1.88 6.98 -42.77
CA LEU A 49 -0.91 7.04 -41.68
C LEU A 49 -0.33 5.65 -41.37
N GLY A 50 -1.16 4.61 -41.29
CA GLY A 50 -0.70 3.23 -41.08
C GLY A 50 0.28 2.77 -42.15
N GLN A 51 0.05 3.16 -43.44
CA GLN A 51 0.97 2.83 -44.51
C GLN A 51 2.31 3.58 -44.44
N GLN A 52 2.31 4.83 -43.94
CA GLN A 52 3.53 5.64 -43.82
C GLN A 52 4.33 5.33 -42.56
N THR A 53 3.75 4.73 -41.53
CA THR A 53 4.37 4.57 -40.20
C THR A 53 4.51 3.12 -39.72
N SER A 54 4.10 2.14 -40.53
CA SER A 54 4.05 0.71 -40.16
C SER A 54 3.17 0.39 -38.94
N LEU A 55 2.32 1.34 -38.50
CA LEU A 55 1.35 1.10 -37.44
C LEU A 55 0.15 0.29 -37.91
N GLN A 56 -0.27 -0.64 -37.07
CA GLN A 56 -1.56 -1.34 -37.27
C GLN A 56 -2.67 -0.55 -36.60
N LEU A 57 -3.51 0.13 -37.42
CA LEU A 57 -4.59 0.98 -36.92
C LEU A 57 -5.92 0.22 -37.00
N PHE A 58 -6.55 0.04 -35.82
CA PHE A 58 -7.87 -0.57 -35.70
C PHE A 58 -8.89 0.50 -35.31
N PHE A 59 -9.94 0.62 -36.10
CA PHE A 59 -11.09 1.51 -35.83
C PHE A 59 -12.37 0.91 -36.40
N SER A 60 -13.49 1.12 -35.69
CA SER A 60 -14.80 0.78 -36.23
C SER A 60 -15.14 1.75 -37.37
N PRO A 61 -15.60 1.28 -38.55
CA PRO A 61 -16.06 2.15 -39.61
C PRO A 61 -17.14 3.14 -39.18
N GLU A 62 -17.98 2.75 -38.25
CA GLU A 62 -19.06 3.58 -37.71
C GLU A 62 -18.53 4.79 -36.91
N LEU A 63 -17.40 4.65 -36.18
CA LEU A 63 -16.79 5.73 -35.38
C LEU A 63 -16.18 6.83 -36.22
N VAL A 64 -15.70 6.50 -37.42
CA VAL A 64 -15.02 7.45 -38.32
C VAL A 64 -15.90 7.93 -39.46
N ALA A 65 -17.11 7.36 -39.60
CA ALA A 65 -18.06 7.73 -40.65
C ALA A 65 -18.46 9.22 -40.56
N GLY A 66 -18.36 9.93 -41.68
CA GLY A 66 -18.70 11.35 -41.78
C GLY A 66 -17.70 12.32 -41.12
N LYS A 67 -16.62 11.83 -40.53
CA LYS A 67 -15.57 12.67 -39.92
C LYS A 67 -14.48 13.03 -40.93
N GLN A 68 -13.95 14.24 -40.83
CA GLN A 68 -12.87 14.74 -41.69
C GLN A 68 -11.59 14.91 -40.85
N ALA A 69 -10.47 14.50 -41.40
CA ALA A 69 -9.15 14.73 -40.80
C ALA A 69 -8.53 16.02 -41.35
N PRO A 70 -7.88 16.83 -40.53
CA PRO A 70 -7.07 17.97 -40.98
C PRO A 70 -5.85 17.48 -41.80
N ALA A 71 -5.26 18.38 -42.59
CA ALA A 71 -4.00 18.11 -43.24
C ALA A 71 -2.87 18.02 -42.19
N VAL A 72 -2.04 16.98 -42.26
CA VAL A 72 -0.90 16.76 -41.37
C VAL A 72 0.34 16.56 -42.24
N SER A 73 1.36 17.40 -42.01
CA SER A 73 2.63 17.29 -42.73
C SER A 73 3.80 17.75 -41.85
N GLY A 74 4.90 17.01 -41.96
CA GLY A 74 6.14 17.32 -41.23
C GLY A 74 6.92 16.08 -40.82
N ASN A 75 8.04 16.33 -40.16
CA ASN A 75 8.82 15.25 -39.54
C ASN A 75 8.27 14.99 -38.12
N LEU A 76 7.29 14.13 -38.05
CA LEU A 76 6.50 13.87 -36.83
C LEU A 76 6.68 12.43 -36.36
N SER A 77 6.60 12.22 -35.04
CA SER A 77 6.43 10.85 -34.54
C SER A 77 5.03 10.31 -34.92
N PRO A 78 4.87 9.00 -35.08
CA PRO A 78 3.55 8.40 -35.40
C PRO A 78 2.44 8.81 -34.43
N VAL A 79 2.79 8.96 -33.14
CA VAL A 79 1.87 9.40 -32.07
C VAL A 79 1.43 10.86 -32.28
N GLN A 80 2.38 11.76 -32.62
CA GLN A 80 2.07 13.16 -32.89
C GLN A 80 1.19 13.35 -34.11
N ALA A 81 1.46 12.59 -35.16
CA ALA A 81 0.63 12.63 -36.36
C ALA A 81 -0.80 12.13 -36.10
N LEU A 82 -0.94 11.06 -35.31
CA LEU A 82 -2.24 10.51 -34.93
C LEU A 82 -3.04 11.49 -34.07
N GLN A 83 -2.39 12.16 -33.12
CA GLN A 83 -3.03 13.21 -32.30
C GLN A 83 -3.57 14.36 -33.17
N GLN A 84 -2.79 14.80 -34.16
CA GLN A 84 -3.23 15.85 -35.09
C GLN A 84 -4.39 15.40 -35.98
N LEU A 85 -4.37 14.17 -36.51
CA LEU A 85 -5.45 13.64 -37.35
C LEU A 85 -6.78 13.48 -36.59
N LEU A 86 -6.71 13.16 -35.28
CA LEU A 86 -7.88 12.97 -34.43
C LEU A 86 -8.37 14.28 -33.79
N GLN A 87 -7.65 15.39 -33.96
CA GLN A 87 -8.02 16.67 -33.38
C GLN A 87 -9.38 17.15 -33.88
N GLY A 88 -10.31 17.47 -32.96
CA GLY A 88 -11.66 17.91 -33.29
C GLY A 88 -12.63 16.80 -33.73
N SER A 89 -12.18 15.56 -33.84
CA SER A 89 -13.03 14.42 -34.26
C SER A 89 -13.90 13.84 -33.12
N GLY A 90 -13.61 14.20 -31.85
CA GLY A 90 -14.22 13.56 -30.67
C GLY A 90 -13.72 12.13 -30.43
N LEU A 91 -12.59 11.76 -31.03
CA LEU A 91 -11.96 10.45 -30.88
C LEU A 91 -10.61 10.57 -30.19
N THR A 92 -10.23 9.55 -29.48
CA THR A 92 -8.90 9.32 -28.89
C THR A 92 -8.37 7.97 -29.33
N PHE A 93 -7.15 7.63 -28.90
CA PHE A 93 -6.57 6.34 -29.24
C PHE A 93 -5.82 5.75 -28.05
N GLU A 94 -5.73 4.44 -28.02
CA GLU A 94 -4.81 3.66 -27.21
C GLU A 94 -3.78 3.00 -28.11
N MET A 95 -2.52 3.01 -27.68
CA MET A 95 -1.43 2.38 -28.40
C MET A 95 -0.77 1.32 -27.54
N SER A 96 -0.65 0.10 -28.09
CA SER A 96 0.08 -1.01 -27.50
C SER A 96 1.08 -1.53 -28.54
N GLN A 97 2.37 -1.32 -28.31
CA GLN A 97 3.43 -1.56 -29.29
C GLN A 97 3.15 -0.86 -30.64
N ASP A 98 3.02 -1.61 -31.74
CA ASP A 98 2.72 -1.09 -33.07
C ASP A 98 1.22 -1.10 -33.41
N THR A 99 0.36 -1.46 -32.46
CA THR A 99 -1.09 -1.53 -32.61
C THR A 99 -1.75 -0.31 -31.98
N VAL A 100 -2.61 0.37 -32.74
CA VAL A 100 -3.38 1.54 -32.29
C VAL A 100 -4.86 1.25 -32.42
N VAL A 101 -5.61 1.43 -31.36
CA VAL A 101 -7.08 1.32 -31.34
C VAL A 101 -7.68 2.71 -31.14
N VAL A 102 -8.48 3.15 -32.13
CA VAL A 102 -9.19 4.45 -32.06
C VAL A 102 -10.54 4.25 -31.37
N LYS A 103 -10.81 5.11 -30.36
CA LYS A 103 -12.02 5.07 -29.55
C LYS A 103 -12.61 6.47 -29.33
N PRO A 104 -13.89 6.61 -28.93
CA PRO A 104 -14.47 7.91 -28.57
C PRO A 104 -13.75 8.55 -27.39
N VAL A 105 -13.63 9.88 -27.37
CA VAL A 105 -13.24 10.63 -26.16
C VAL A 105 -14.39 10.52 -25.19
N GLN A 106 -14.16 9.95 -24.01
CA GLN A 106 -15.13 9.98 -22.92
C GLN A 106 -15.14 11.40 -22.33
N ASN A 107 -16.10 12.23 -22.77
CA ASN A 107 -16.29 13.54 -22.17
C ASN A 107 -16.95 13.40 -20.81
N THR A 108 -16.41 14.11 -19.82
CA THR A 108 -17.07 14.41 -18.55
C THR A 108 -18.44 15.02 -18.79
N VAL A 109 -19.40 14.52 -18.05
CA VAL A 109 -20.85 14.75 -18.11
C VAL A 109 -21.22 16.23 -18.09
N ASP A 110 -21.90 16.68 -19.13
CA ASP A 110 -22.75 17.87 -19.11
C ASP A 110 -24.17 17.43 -18.65
N LEU A 111 -24.66 17.97 -17.52
CA LEU A 111 -25.94 17.64 -16.92
C LEU A 111 -27.09 18.39 -17.64
N GLY A 112 -27.38 18.03 -18.90
CA GLY A 112 -28.51 18.51 -19.66
C GLY A 112 -29.38 17.34 -20.14
N SER A 113 -30.53 17.18 -19.50
CA SER A 113 -31.72 16.39 -19.88
C SER A 113 -31.64 15.50 -21.12
N GLY A 114 -31.28 14.26 -20.96
CA GLY A 114 -31.38 13.19 -21.95
C GLY A 114 -31.15 11.84 -21.26
N SER A 115 -31.99 10.85 -21.59
CA SER A 115 -31.89 9.49 -21.06
C SER A 115 -30.45 8.96 -21.10
N LEU A 116 -29.91 8.61 -19.95
CA LEU A 116 -28.61 7.93 -19.81
C LEU A 116 -28.71 6.56 -20.49
N GLU A 117 -28.22 6.44 -21.71
CA GLU A 117 -27.84 5.17 -22.28
C GLU A 117 -26.43 4.86 -21.73
N LEU A 118 -26.38 4.12 -20.63
CA LEU A 118 -25.12 3.62 -20.07
C LEU A 118 -24.50 2.69 -21.12
N ALA A 119 -23.29 3.02 -21.57
CA ALA A 119 -22.47 2.07 -22.32
C ALA A 119 -22.41 0.75 -21.55
N PRO A 120 -22.45 -0.41 -22.23
CA PRO A 120 -22.32 -1.69 -21.54
C PRO A 120 -20.98 -1.69 -20.79
N THR A 121 -21.05 -1.55 -19.48
CA THR A 121 -19.90 -1.74 -18.62
C THR A 121 -19.62 -3.23 -18.62
N ASP A 122 -18.44 -3.63 -19.02
CA ASP A 122 -17.96 -5.00 -18.79
C ASP A 122 -18.02 -5.27 -17.31
N ILE A 123 -19.07 -5.95 -16.87
CA ILE A 123 -19.28 -6.26 -15.44
C ILE A 123 -18.38 -7.43 -15.13
N LYS A 124 -17.23 -7.12 -14.51
CA LYS A 124 -16.32 -8.14 -13.95
C LYS A 124 -16.77 -8.50 -12.54
N VAL A 125 -16.55 -9.76 -12.17
CA VAL A 125 -16.67 -10.18 -10.78
C VAL A 125 -15.63 -9.41 -9.97
N VAL A 126 -16.08 -8.55 -9.07
CA VAL A 126 -15.19 -7.74 -8.23
C VAL A 126 -14.87 -8.46 -6.91
N GLY A 127 -15.11 -9.71 -6.77
CA GLY A 127 -14.91 -10.58 -5.58
C GLY A 127 -14.22 -9.99 -4.35
N ASP A 128 -13.36 -9.00 -4.51
CA ASP A 128 -12.77 -8.19 -3.45
C ASP A 128 -12.74 -6.71 -3.86
N TRP A 129 -13.70 -5.95 -3.34
CA TRP A 129 -13.75 -4.49 -3.54
C TRP A 129 -12.65 -3.73 -2.79
N LEU A 130 -11.98 -4.37 -1.81
CA LEU A 130 -10.87 -3.78 -1.08
C LEU A 130 -9.59 -3.78 -1.94
N GLY A 131 -9.02 -2.61 -2.11
CA GLY A 131 -7.85 -2.41 -2.96
C GLY A 131 -8.18 -2.01 -4.40
N ASP A 132 -9.43 -2.15 -4.84
CA ASP A 132 -9.86 -1.56 -6.10
C ASP A 132 -10.14 -0.07 -5.88
N ALA A 133 -9.21 0.75 -6.36
CA ALA A 133 -9.28 2.20 -6.25
C ALA A 133 -10.01 2.87 -7.43
N ASP A 134 -10.66 2.11 -8.30
CA ASP A 134 -11.46 2.69 -9.38
C ASP A 134 -12.54 3.61 -8.81
N GLN A 135 -12.68 4.78 -9.39
CA GLN A 135 -13.58 5.81 -8.88
C GLN A 135 -15.05 5.35 -8.86
N ALA A 136 -15.47 4.59 -9.87
CA ALA A 136 -16.82 4.06 -9.95
C ALA A 136 -17.08 3.02 -8.85
N VAL A 137 -16.11 2.14 -8.58
CA VAL A 137 -16.19 1.14 -7.50
C VAL A 137 -16.25 1.82 -6.13
N VAL A 138 -15.46 2.87 -5.92
CA VAL A 138 -15.46 3.64 -4.66
C VAL A 138 -16.80 4.37 -4.46
N GLN A 139 -17.34 5.01 -5.51
CA GLN A 139 -18.60 5.75 -5.44
C GLN A 139 -19.81 4.85 -5.27
N ASN A 140 -19.79 3.66 -5.86
CA ASN A 140 -20.89 2.69 -5.79
C ASN A 140 -20.84 1.82 -4.52
N HIS A 141 -19.81 1.97 -3.69
CA HIS A 141 -19.73 1.22 -2.43
C HIS A 141 -20.88 1.57 -1.49
N PRO A 142 -21.67 0.59 -1.00
CA PRO A 142 -22.79 0.85 -0.11
C PRO A 142 -22.31 1.19 1.31
N GLY A 143 -21.73 2.35 1.49
CA GLY A 143 -21.19 2.81 2.77
C GLY A 143 -20.18 3.92 2.61
N ALA A 144 -19.64 4.39 3.74
CA ALA A 144 -18.67 5.47 3.73
C ALA A 144 -17.26 4.91 3.44
N ARG A 145 -16.85 4.92 2.21
CA ARG A 145 -15.51 4.53 1.74
C ARG A 145 -14.72 5.76 1.28
N THR A 146 -13.45 5.79 1.57
CA THR A 146 -12.51 6.81 1.09
C THR A 146 -11.22 6.12 0.67
N VAL A 147 -10.77 6.41 -0.54
CA VAL A 147 -9.47 5.96 -1.05
C VAL A 147 -8.59 7.18 -1.27
N VAL A 148 -7.44 7.22 -0.61
CA VAL A 148 -6.41 8.24 -0.82
C VAL A 148 -5.31 7.61 -1.65
N ARG A 149 -5.15 8.08 -2.88
CA ARG A 149 -4.16 7.57 -3.84
C ARG A 149 -2.78 8.21 -3.61
N ARG A 150 -1.75 7.59 -4.16
CA ARG A 150 -0.35 8.03 -4.06
C ARG A 150 -0.17 9.49 -4.48
N GLU A 151 -0.78 9.91 -5.59
CA GLU A 151 -0.69 11.27 -6.09
C GLU A 151 -1.17 12.29 -5.03
N ALA A 152 -2.33 12.02 -4.44
CA ALA A 152 -2.88 12.87 -3.38
C ALA A 152 -2.02 12.86 -2.11
N MET A 153 -1.38 11.73 -1.76
CA MET A 153 -0.45 11.65 -0.64
C MET A 153 0.77 12.54 -0.87
N VAL A 154 1.33 12.50 -2.08
CA VAL A 154 2.48 13.31 -2.48
C VAL A 154 2.12 14.79 -2.53
N GLU A 155 0.98 15.14 -3.12
CA GLU A 155 0.48 16.53 -3.21
C GLU A 155 0.22 17.14 -1.82
N GLN A 156 -0.25 16.34 -0.86
CA GLN A 156 -0.44 16.75 0.53
C GLN A 156 0.87 16.88 1.31
N GLY A 157 1.99 16.44 0.75
CA GLY A 157 3.26 16.40 1.44
C GLY A 157 3.28 15.42 2.64
N ALA A 158 2.47 14.36 2.56
CA ALA A 158 2.39 13.37 3.64
C ALA A 158 3.68 12.57 3.75
N MET A 159 4.34 12.66 4.90
CA MET A 159 5.62 12.01 5.17
C MET A 159 5.46 10.61 5.81
N SER A 160 4.29 10.32 6.34
CA SER A 160 3.98 9.05 6.99
C SER A 160 2.53 8.63 6.72
N VAL A 161 2.23 7.34 6.93
CA VAL A 161 0.85 6.82 6.83
C VAL A 161 -0.11 7.52 7.81
N ARG A 162 0.40 8.03 8.94
CA ARG A 162 -0.40 8.79 9.90
C ARG A 162 -0.88 10.13 9.35
N ASP A 163 -0.01 10.82 8.61
CA ASP A 163 -0.36 12.13 8.05
C ASP A 163 -1.50 11.99 7.05
N VAL A 164 -1.45 10.94 6.22
CA VAL A 164 -2.55 10.61 5.30
C VAL A 164 -3.84 10.32 6.05
N LEU A 165 -3.79 9.46 7.06
CA LEU A 165 -4.96 9.05 7.83
C LEU A 165 -5.62 10.20 8.59
N ARG A 166 -4.85 11.20 9.04
CA ARG A 166 -5.40 12.42 9.67
C ARG A 166 -6.26 13.23 8.74
N GLY A 167 -5.96 13.22 7.44
CA GLY A 167 -6.75 13.92 6.42
C GLY A 167 -8.10 13.27 6.13
N ILE A 168 -8.35 12.04 6.60
CA ILE A 168 -9.56 11.30 6.27
C ILE A 168 -10.68 11.64 7.29
N PRO A 169 -11.82 12.17 6.86
CA PRO A 169 -12.93 12.47 7.75
C PRO A 169 -13.40 11.25 8.55
N GLY A 170 -13.55 11.43 9.87
CA GLY A 170 -13.99 10.35 10.77
C GLY A 170 -12.92 9.33 11.14
N VAL A 171 -11.67 9.54 10.74
CA VAL A 171 -10.49 8.81 11.20
C VAL A 171 -9.76 9.68 12.23
N GLN A 172 -9.38 9.08 13.32
CA GLN A 172 -8.65 9.73 14.41
C GLN A 172 -7.32 9.04 14.60
N VAL A 173 -6.25 9.81 14.59
CA VAL A 173 -4.88 9.33 14.84
C VAL A 173 -4.35 9.97 16.11
N GLN A 174 -3.86 9.15 17.03
CA GLN A 174 -3.30 9.61 18.31
C GLN A 174 -1.78 9.58 18.28
N ASP A 175 -1.13 10.70 18.57
CA ASP A 175 0.32 10.84 18.54
C ASP A 175 1.01 10.48 19.84
N SER A 176 0.30 10.51 20.95
CA SER A 176 0.90 10.53 22.30
C SER A 176 0.48 9.36 23.16
N ASN A 177 0.82 8.12 22.83
CA ASN A 177 0.53 7.04 23.77
C ASN A 177 1.68 6.05 23.95
N GLY A 178 2.84 6.55 24.30
CA GLY A 178 3.97 5.73 24.69
C GLY A 178 4.86 5.24 23.54
N THR A 179 4.41 5.36 22.28
CA THR A 179 5.26 5.12 21.10
C THR A 179 5.78 6.43 20.48
N GLY A 180 5.42 7.55 21.07
CA GLY A 180 6.12 8.82 20.98
C GLY A 180 6.12 9.55 19.65
N GLY A 181 5.08 9.46 18.82
CA GLY A 181 5.04 10.26 17.58
C GLY A 181 6.07 9.88 16.53
N SER A 182 6.69 8.70 16.63
CA SER A 182 7.62 8.17 15.64
C SER A 182 6.87 7.68 14.38
N ASP A 183 7.58 7.54 13.26
CA ASP A 183 7.02 6.99 12.01
C ASP A 183 6.54 5.54 12.17
N LEU A 184 7.04 4.82 13.17
CA LEU A 184 6.55 3.50 13.58
C LEU A 184 5.15 3.51 14.18
N SER A 185 4.72 4.63 14.78
CA SER A 185 3.50 4.66 15.56
C SER A 185 2.26 4.67 14.69
N LEU A 186 1.33 3.75 14.95
CA LEU A 186 -0.02 3.79 14.41
C LEU A 186 -1.03 3.53 15.52
N ASN A 187 -1.77 4.55 15.89
CA ASN A 187 -2.88 4.46 16.83
C ASN A 187 -4.07 5.12 16.16
N VAL A 188 -4.89 4.31 15.48
CA VAL A 188 -5.98 4.78 14.65
C VAL A 188 -7.33 4.33 15.20
N GLY A 189 -8.25 5.26 15.32
CA GLY A 189 -9.66 5.03 15.61
C GLY A 189 -10.52 5.53 14.48
N VAL A 190 -11.63 4.86 14.24
CA VAL A 190 -12.59 5.22 13.20
C VAL A 190 -13.95 5.47 13.85
N ARG A 191 -14.66 6.51 13.41
CA ARG A 191 -16.01 6.89 13.89
C ARG A 191 -16.07 7.20 15.40
N GLY A 192 -15.08 7.91 15.93
CA GLY A 192 -15.03 8.31 17.35
C GLY A 192 -14.67 7.18 18.33
N LEU A 193 -14.34 5.99 17.85
CA LEU A 193 -13.86 4.91 18.70
C LEU A 193 -12.42 5.17 19.13
N THR A 194 -12.04 4.58 20.27
CA THR A 194 -10.69 4.77 20.81
C THR A 194 -9.62 4.41 19.78
N SER A 195 -8.67 5.32 19.61
CA SER A 195 -7.51 5.13 18.74
C SER A 195 -6.37 4.37 19.42
N ARG A 196 -6.33 4.36 20.76
CA ARG A 196 -5.26 3.68 21.48
C ARG A 196 -5.20 2.20 21.14
N LEU A 197 -4.11 1.75 20.49
CA LEU A 197 -3.88 0.39 20.03
C LEU A 197 -4.88 -0.10 18.96
N SER A 198 -5.64 0.80 18.35
CA SER A 198 -6.57 0.52 17.25
C SER A 198 -7.53 -0.69 17.47
N PRO A 199 -8.18 -0.86 18.64
CA PRO A 199 -8.79 -2.14 19.04
C PRO A 199 -10.11 -2.45 18.33
N ARG A 200 -10.66 -1.50 17.57
CA ARG A 200 -11.99 -1.59 16.93
C ARG A 200 -11.96 -1.40 15.43
N SER A 201 -10.77 -1.39 14.85
CA SER A 201 -10.58 -1.27 13.40
C SER A 201 -9.72 -2.42 12.90
N THR A 202 -10.10 -3.02 11.78
CA THR A 202 -9.27 -3.99 11.09
C THR A 202 -8.31 -3.25 10.19
N VAL A 203 -7.02 -3.54 10.32
CA VAL A 203 -5.97 -2.97 9.47
C VAL A 203 -5.33 -4.07 8.66
N LEU A 204 -5.21 -3.84 7.36
CA LEU A 204 -4.70 -4.79 6.39
C LEU A 204 -3.53 -4.17 5.60
N ILE A 205 -2.68 -5.02 5.06
CA ILE A 205 -1.69 -4.69 4.02
C ILE A 205 -1.96 -5.66 2.86
N ASP A 206 -2.34 -5.13 1.69
CA ASP A 206 -2.77 -5.92 0.53
C ASP A 206 -3.79 -7.01 0.89
N GLY A 207 -4.75 -6.70 1.77
CA GLY A 207 -5.77 -7.63 2.24
C GLY A 207 -5.34 -8.61 3.35
N VAL A 208 -4.05 -8.66 3.70
CA VAL A 208 -3.52 -9.50 4.79
C VAL A 208 -3.56 -8.72 6.10
N PRO A 209 -4.12 -9.29 7.19
CA PRO A 209 -4.17 -8.60 8.48
C PRO A 209 -2.80 -8.16 8.99
N ALA A 210 -2.69 -6.87 9.31
CA ALA A 210 -1.50 -6.29 9.91
C ALA A 210 -1.44 -6.44 11.44
N ALA A 211 -2.53 -6.90 12.05
CA ALA A 211 -2.66 -7.06 13.50
C ALA A 211 -1.77 -8.18 14.05
N PHE A 212 -1.36 -8.00 15.32
CA PHE A 212 -0.40 -8.84 16.01
C PHE A 212 -1.00 -9.44 17.27
N ALA A 213 -2.26 -9.76 17.36
CA ALA A 213 -2.73 -10.20 18.65
C ALA A 213 -3.64 -11.40 18.56
N PRO A 214 -3.33 -12.49 19.32
CA PRO A 214 -4.24 -13.57 19.57
C PRO A 214 -5.29 -13.05 20.49
N TYR A 215 -5.89 -12.38 20.93
CA TYR A 215 -6.94 -11.98 21.89
C TYR A 215 -7.92 -10.98 21.30
N GLY A 216 -8.00 -10.95 19.98
CA GLY A 216 -8.92 -10.05 19.35
C GLY A 216 -8.63 -8.57 19.62
N GLN A 217 -7.45 -8.24 20.12
CA GLN A 217 -6.98 -6.86 20.22
C GLN A 217 -5.87 -6.68 19.20
N PRO A 218 -6.16 -6.08 18.05
CA PRO A 218 -5.12 -5.64 17.15
C PRO A 218 -4.28 -4.62 17.91
N GLN A 219 -3.17 -5.06 18.47
CA GLN A 219 -2.25 -4.14 19.12
C GLN A 219 -1.44 -3.43 18.05
N LEU A 220 -2.11 -2.66 17.23
CA LEU A 220 -1.50 -1.81 16.24
C LEU A 220 -1.07 -0.50 16.88
N SER A 221 -0.05 -0.58 17.72
CA SER A 221 0.71 0.61 18.08
C SER A 221 1.77 0.95 17.02
N MET A 222 1.80 0.19 15.93
CA MET A 222 2.84 0.25 14.91
C MET A 222 2.23 0.06 13.52
N ALA A 223 2.69 0.84 12.53
CA ALA A 223 2.40 0.63 11.11
C ALA A 223 3.58 -0.12 10.48
N PRO A 224 3.49 -1.45 10.24
CA PRO A 224 4.56 -2.19 9.61
C PRO A 224 4.57 -2.01 8.09
N ILE A 225 4.43 -0.76 7.64
CA ILE A 225 4.45 -0.35 6.23
C ILE A 225 4.81 1.13 6.12
N SER A 226 5.65 1.46 5.17
CA SER A 226 6.11 2.82 4.90
C SER A 226 5.31 3.48 3.77
N SER A 227 5.07 4.80 3.87
CA SER A 227 4.29 5.55 2.87
C SER A 227 4.90 5.48 1.46
N GLY A 228 6.23 5.39 1.34
CA GLY A 228 6.92 5.27 0.06
C GLY A 228 6.57 4.01 -0.74
N ASN A 229 6.16 2.94 -0.05
CA ASN A 229 5.77 1.67 -0.67
C ASN A 229 4.28 1.60 -1.04
N LEU A 230 3.47 2.61 -0.67
CA LEU A 230 2.03 2.61 -0.90
C LEU A 230 1.64 3.16 -2.27
N ASP A 231 0.61 2.58 -2.84
CA ASP A 231 -0.18 3.08 -3.96
C ASP A 231 -1.41 3.83 -3.46
N SER A 232 -2.10 3.26 -2.47
CA SER A 232 -3.27 3.89 -1.88
C SER A 232 -3.52 3.45 -0.44
N ILE A 233 -4.33 4.24 0.27
CA ILE A 233 -4.92 3.85 1.56
C ILE A 233 -6.43 3.83 1.38
N ASP A 234 -7.04 2.68 1.58
CA ASP A 234 -8.47 2.46 1.45
C ASP A 234 -9.11 2.33 2.82
N VAL A 235 -10.07 3.20 3.12
CA VAL A 235 -10.74 3.27 4.42
C VAL A 235 -12.23 3.12 4.26
N VAL A 236 -12.78 2.03 4.79
CA VAL A 236 -14.21 1.84 4.95
C VAL A 236 -14.60 2.13 6.38
N ARG A 237 -15.53 3.06 6.56
CA ARG A 237 -16.00 3.52 7.88
C ARG A 237 -17.34 2.88 8.21
N GLY A 238 -17.38 2.14 9.30
CA GLY A 238 -18.54 1.37 9.73
C GLY A 238 -18.29 -0.11 9.72
N ALA A 239 -19.32 -0.90 9.96
CA ALA A 239 -19.23 -2.33 9.85
C ALA A 239 -18.79 -2.70 8.44
N GLY A 240 -17.56 -3.17 8.32
CA GLY A 240 -17.05 -3.71 7.09
C GLY A 240 -17.60 -5.10 6.81
N SER A 241 -17.09 -5.76 5.80
CA SER A 241 -17.48 -7.13 5.49
C SER A 241 -17.16 -8.08 6.64
N VAL A 242 -18.05 -9.01 6.92
CA VAL A 242 -17.86 -10.13 7.88
C VAL A 242 -16.55 -10.88 7.61
N ARG A 243 -16.13 -10.92 6.36
CA ARG A 243 -14.86 -11.50 5.91
C ARG A 243 -13.65 -11.01 6.73
N TYR A 244 -13.63 -9.74 7.11
CA TYR A 244 -12.47 -9.15 7.81
C TYR A 244 -12.53 -9.29 9.33
N GLY A 245 -13.44 -10.12 9.83
CA GLY A 245 -13.51 -10.53 11.22
C GLY A 245 -14.35 -9.61 12.12
N PRO A 246 -14.50 -9.99 13.40
CA PRO A 246 -15.44 -9.34 14.33
C PRO A 246 -14.98 -7.96 14.82
N GLN A 247 -13.77 -7.52 14.48
CA GLN A 247 -13.17 -6.31 15.05
C GLN A 247 -13.33 -5.05 14.17
N ASN A 248 -13.95 -5.18 13.02
CA ASN A 248 -14.19 -4.09 12.09
C ASN A 248 -15.40 -3.20 12.45
N VAL A 249 -15.70 -3.06 13.74
CA VAL A 249 -16.82 -2.23 14.23
C VAL A 249 -16.66 -0.76 13.83
N GLY A 250 -15.45 -0.25 13.92
CA GLY A 250 -15.11 1.12 13.48
C GLY A 250 -14.98 1.21 11.98
N GLY A 251 -14.37 0.20 11.38
CA GLY A 251 -14.08 0.14 9.96
C GLY A 251 -12.90 -0.75 9.60
N VAL A 252 -12.59 -0.75 8.32
CA VAL A 252 -11.43 -1.44 7.73
C VAL A 252 -10.52 -0.41 7.10
N ILE A 253 -9.22 -0.51 7.36
CA ILE A 253 -8.17 0.28 6.73
C ILE A 253 -7.27 -0.70 5.98
N ASN A 254 -7.17 -0.56 4.68
CA ASN A 254 -6.27 -1.37 3.86
C ASN A 254 -5.17 -0.49 3.25
N PHE A 255 -3.94 -0.80 3.57
CA PHE A 255 -2.76 -0.24 2.93
C PHE A 255 -2.49 -1.05 1.65
N VAL A 256 -2.68 -0.42 0.51
CA VAL A 256 -2.44 -1.03 -0.79
C VAL A 256 -1.04 -0.66 -1.24
N THR A 257 -0.20 -1.65 -1.47
CA THR A 257 1.17 -1.42 -1.94
C THR A 257 1.21 -1.23 -3.45
N ARG A 258 2.26 -0.56 -3.94
CA ARG A 258 2.42 -0.24 -5.37
C ARG A 258 2.26 -1.50 -6.22
N ALA A 259 1.51 -1.36 -7.29
CA ALA A 259 1.25 -2.45 -8.23
C ALA A 259 2.48 -2.78 -9.07
N ILE A 260 2.53 -4.01 -9.60
CA ILE A 260 3.50 -4.40 -10.62
C ILE A 260 3.13 -3.67 -11.92
N PRO A 261 4.03 -2.88 -12.52
CA PRO A 261 3.70 -2.13 -13.72
C PRO A 261 3.69 -3.02 -14.96
N GLN A 262 2.86 -2.69 -15.93
CA GLN A 262 2.81 -3.40 -17.21
C GLN A 262 4.10 -3.19 -18.02
N LYS A 263 4.64 -1.98 -18.01
CA LYS A 263 5.93 -1.64 -18.63
C LYS A 263 6.99 -1.52 -17.56
N ALA A 264 8.23 -1.91 -17.90
CA ALA A 264 9.35 -1.75 -17.00
C ALA A 264 9.49 -0.28 -16.57
N SER A 265 9.49 -0.05 -15.27
CA SER A 265 9.64 1.28 -14.69
C SER A 265 10.46 1.22 -13.40
N ALA A 266 11.14 2.32 -13.09
CA ALA A 266 11.86 2.50 -11.85
C ALA A 266 11.71 3.94 -11.36
N GLU A 267 11.67 4.09 -10.04
CA GLU A 267 11.55 5.37 -9.35
C GLU A 267 12.48 5.38 -8.14
N LEU A 268 13.18 6.47 -7.95
CA LEU A 268 13.98 6.73 -6.76
C LEU A 268 13.52 8.05 -6.16
N SER A 269 13.34 8.08 -4.86
CA SER A 269 12.98 9.30 -4.12
C SER A 269 13.84 9.40 -2.88
N THR A 270 14.23 10.63 -2.55
CA THR A 270 14.94 10.94 -1.32
C THR A 270 14.39 12.21 -0.70
N THR A 271 14.19 12.18 0.61
CA THR A 271 13.71 13.34 1.36
C THR A 271 14.59 13.55 2.60
N LEU A 272 15.01 14.77 2.81
CA LEU A 272 15.73 15.19 4.01
C LEU A 272 14.87 16.18 4.78
N GLU A 273 14.49 15.81 5.98
CA GLU A 273 13.82 16.70 6.93
C GLU A 273 14.84 17.20 7.94
N THR A 274 14.78 18.47 8.27
CA THR A 274 15.62 19.07 9.31
C THR A 274 14.74 19.84 10.28
N SER A 275 15.12 19.82 11.55
CA SER A 275 14.44 20.58 12.58
C SER A 275 15.41 21.46 13.34
N GLN A 276 14.86 22.42 14.11
CA GLN A 276 15.65 23.17 15.07
C GLN A 276 16.33 22.22 16.05
N HIS A 277 17.44 22.62 16.61
CA HIS A 277 18.25 21.83 17.58
C HIS A 277 18.90 20.58 16.98
N GLY A 278 19.17 20.57 15.66
CA GLY A 278 20.00 19.56 15.02
C GLY A 278 19.30 18.25 14.72
N GLY A 279 17.97 18.17 14.87
CA GLY A 279 17.22 17.03 14.39
C GLY A 279 17.26 16.92 12.86
N TRP A 280 17.43 15.71 12.36
CA TRP A 280 17.38 15.41 10.93
C TRP A 280 16.77 14.03 10.71
N LYS A 281 16.07 13.86 9.59
CA LYS A 281 15.56 12.58 9.15
C LYS A 281 15.73 12.46 7.64
N HIS A 282 16.30 11.36 7.21
CA HIS A 282 16.47 10.99 5.82
C HIS A 282 15.56 9.83 5.48
N THR A 283 14.73 10.02 4.47
CA THR A 283 13.87 8.98 3.90
C THR A 283 14.30 8.71 2.46
N GLU A 284 14.52 7.46 2.14
CA GLU A 284 14.84 7.01 0.79
C GLU A 284 13.82 5.95 0.35
N SER A 285 13.33 6.03 -0.88
CA SER A 285 12.44 5.04 -1.46
C SER A 285 12.91 4.65 -2.85
N ALA A 286 12.84 3.36 -3.14
CA ALA A 286 13.15 2.80 -4.44
C ALA A 286 12.02 1.86 -4.89
N PHE A 287 11.64 1.97 -6.12
CA PHE A 287 10.69 1.09 -6.78
C PHE A 287 11.26 0.68 -8.13
N ALA A 288 11.18 -0.61 -8.45
CA ALA A 288 11.48 -1.10 -9.78
C ALA A 288 10.59 -2.30 -10.08
N GLY A 289 10.05 -2.38 -11.29
CA GLY A 289 9.20 -3.48 -11.69
C GLY A 289 8.86 -3.48 -13.16
N GLY A 290 8.21 -4.54 -13.60
CA GLY A 290 7.74 -4.71 -14.97
C GLY A 290 7.07 -6.06 -15.16
N THR A 291 6.34 -6.18 -16.26
CA THR A 291 5.70 -7.42 -16.71
C THR A 291 6.30 -7.82 -18.05
N ALA A 292 6.75 -9.07 -18.15
CA ALA A 292 7.31 -9.62 -19.36
C ALA A 292 6.18 -10.12 -20.31
N ASP A 293 6.51 -10.34 -21.58
CA ASP A 293 5.55 -10.76 -22.62
C ASP A 293 4.87 -12.11 -22.31
N ASN A 294 5.46 -12.93 -21.48
CA ASN A 294 4.88 -14.20 -21.03
C ASN A 294 3.89 -14.05 -19.84
N GLY A 295 3.49 -12.82 -19.51
CA GLY A 295 2.57 -12.52 -18.42
C GLY A 295 3.21 -12.57 -17.01
N MET A 296 4.52 -12.78 -16.90
CA MET A 296 5.20 -12.79 -15.60
C MET A 296 5.63 -11.38 -15.20
N GLY A 297 5.08 -10.90 -14.12
CA GLY A 297 5.39 -9.60 -13.54
C GLY A 297 6.16 -9.71 -12.24
N VAL A 298 7.07 -8.75 -12.01
CA VAL A 298 7.84 -8.64 -10.76
C VAL A 298 7.96 -7.17 -10.38
N ALA A 299 7.89 -6.87 -9.09
CA ALA A 299 8.22 -5.55 -8.55
C ALA A 299 8.97 -5.67 -7.23
N LEU A 300 9.98 -4.81 -7.05
CA LEU A 300 10.71 -4.62 -5.81
C LEU A 300 10.43 -3.21 -5.30
N LEU A 301 10.04 -3.12 -4.04
CA LEU A 301 9.78 -1.89 -3.32
C LEU A 301 10.71 -1.82 -2.11
N TYR A 302 11.26 -0.66 -1.86
CA TYR A 302 12.06 -0.37 -0.68
C TYR A 302 11.76 1.02 -0.16
N THR A 303 11.64 1.15 1.15
CA THR A 303 11.67 2.43 1.84
C THR A 303 12.54 2.32 3.08
N GLY A 304 13.52 3.19 3.20
CA GLY A 304 14.39 3.34 4.36
C GLY A 304 14.17 4.68 5.04
N VAL A 305 14.13 4.70 6.37
CA VAL A 305 14.11 5.92 7.18
C VAL A 305 15.24 5.85 8.18
N ASN A 306 16.00 6.91 8.30
CA ASN A 306 17.05 7.02 9.31
C ASN A 306 17.18 8.47 9.79
N GLY A 307 17.32 8.66 11.07
CA GLY A 307 17.52 10.00 11.61
C GLY A 307 17.29 10.13 13.10
N ASN A 308 17.33 11.36 13.53
CA ASN A 308 17.09 11.76 14.90
C ASN A 308 15.97 12.81 14.94
N GLY A 309 15.17 12.79 16.00
CA GLY A 309 14.19 13.84 16.27
C GLY A 309 14.84 15.14 16.79
N TYR A 310 14.00 16.07 17.20
CA TYR A 310 14.39 17.39 17.70
C TYR A 310 14.72 17.43 19.20
N ARG A 311 14.62 16.29 19.90
CA ARG A 311 14.96 16.19 21.34
C ARG A 311 16.47 15.97 21.50
N GLU A 312 17.02 16.27 22.67
CA GLU A 312 18.47 16.24 22.93
C GLU A 312 19.08 14.84 22.83
N SER A 313 18.39 13.79 23.28
CA SER A 313 18.86 12.40 23.22
C SER A 313 17.71 11.41 23.12
N ASN A 314 18.03 10.12 22.89
CA ASN A 314 17.12 8.99 22.81
C ASN A 314 15.92 9.23 21.87
N ASN A 315 16.19 9.72 20.68
CA ASN A 315 15.22 10.19 19.71
C ASN A 315 15.48 9.68 18.30
N SER A 316 16.30 8.62 18.17
CA SER A 316 16.61 8.03 16.85
C SER A 316 15.41 7.28 16.28
N ASN A 317 15.35 7.23 14.96
CA ASN A 317 14.36 6.48 14.19
C ASN A 317 15.08 5.76 13.05
N ASP A 318 14.86 4.46 12.94
CA ASP A 318 15.45 3.62 11.90
C ASP A 318 14.39 2.64 11.40
N ILE A 319 14.15 2.60 10.07
CA ILE A 319 13.17 1.73 9.42
C ILE A 319 13.77 1.20 8.13
N ASP A 320 13.62 -0.10 7.90
CA ASP A 320 13.81 -0.76 6.62
C ASP A 320 12.52 -1.51 6.26
N ASP A 321 11.95 -1.20 5.10
CA ASP A 321 10.69 -1.77 4.60
C ASP A 321 10.87 -2.22 3.14
N VAL A 322 10.87 -3.53 2.92
CA VAL A 322 11.16 -4.17 1.62
C VAL A 322 10.01 -5.07 1.22
N LEU A 323 9.51 -4.92 0.01
CA LEU A 323 8.52 -5.82 -0.58
C LEU A 323 9.01 -6.36 -1.93
N LEU A 324 8.85 -7.66 -2.13
CA LEU A 324 8.98 -8.31 -3.42
C LEU A 324 7.61 -8.85 -3.82
N LYS A 325 7.08 -8.37 -4.95
CA LYS A 325 5.79 -8.80 -5.50
C LYS A 325 6.02 -9.54 -6.79
N THR A 326 5.31 -10.64 -6.99
CA THR A 326 5.30 -11.37 -8.25
C THR A 326 3.86 -11.65 -8.68
N HIS A 327 3.64 -11.64 -9.97
CA HIS A 327 2.39 -11.99 -10.62
C HIS A 327 2.68 -12.88 -11.83
N TRP A 328 1.85 -13.88 -12.05
CA TRP A 328 1.94 -14.74 -13.21
C TRP A 328 0.56 -15.17 -13.68
N ALA A 329 0.25 -14.89 -14.93
CA ALA A 329 -0.97 -15.28 -15.61
C ALA A 329 -0.62 -16.29 -16.74
N PRO A 330 -0.47 -17.60 -16.43
CA PRO A 330 -0.09 -18.59 -17.44
C PRO A 330 -1.19 -18.88 -18.45
N THR A 331 -2.43 -18.57 -18.12
CA THR A 331 -3.62 -18.74 -18.99
C THR A 331 -4.54 -17.54 -18.83
N ASP A 332 -5.53 -17.40 -19.70
CA ASP A 332 -6.53 -16.33 -19.63
C ASP A 332 -7.49 -16.46 -18.43
N VAL A 333 -7.43 -17.58 -17.71
CA VAL A 333 -8.34 -17.88 -16.59
C VAL A 333 -7.64 -18.04 -15.24
N ASP A 334 -6.32 -18.24 -15.21
CA ASP A 334 -5.57 -18.45 -13.99
C ASP A 334 -4.58 -17.32 -13.75
N GLU A 335 -4.62 -16.76 -12.56
CA GLU A 335 -3.67 -15.76 -12.09
C GLU A 335 -3.12 -16.13 -10.72
N PHE A 336 -1.81 -15.93 -10.55
CA PHE A 336 -1.07 -16.24 -9.34
C PHE A 336 -0.31 -15.01 -8.85
N TRP A 337 -0.36 -14.76 -7.55
CA TRP A 337 0.47 -13.74 -6.88
C TRP A 337 1.25 -14.41 -5.75
N LEU A 338 2.53 -14.12 -5.67
CA LEU A 338 3.37 -14.49 -4.54
C LEU A 338 4.12 -13.24 -4.09
N ASN A 339 3.88 -12.83 -2.85
CA ASN A 339 4.46 -11.63 -2.28
C ASN A 339 5.27 -11.97 -1.02
N PHE A 340 6.38 -11.26 -0.84
CA PHE A 340 7.21 -11.28 0.34
C PHE A 340 7.33 -9.87 0.87
N HIS A 341 7.20 -9.72 2.19
CA HIS A 341 7.34 -8.45 2.87
C HIS A 341 8.29 -8.62 4.06
N TYR A 342 9.25 -7.73 4.18
CA TYR A 342 10.14 -7.61 5.32
C TYR A 342 10.12 -6.17 5.81
N TYR A 343 9.76 -6.00 7.07
CA TYR A 343 9.78 -4.73 7.77
C TYR A 343 10.59 -4.87 9.06
N ASP A 344 11.52 -3.97 9.30
CA ASP A 344 12.24 -3.81 10.58
C ASP A 344 12.29 -2.33 10.94
N GLY A 345 11.83 -2.00 12.13
CA GLY A 345 11.79 -0.61 12.57
C GLY A 345 12.07 -0.48 14.05
N ARG A 346 12.79 0.58 14.41
CA ARG A 346 13.07 0.99 15.79
C ARG A 346 12.93 2.50 15.91
N ALA A 347 12.30 2.92 17.00
CA ALA A 347 12.27 4.31 17.41
C ALA A 347 12.60 4.42 18.89
N ASP A 348 13.55 5.25 19.21
CA ASP A 348 13.87 5.60 20.59
C ASP A 348 12.89 6.66 21.10
N MET A 349 12.62 6.67 22.39
CA MET A 349 11.56 7.48 22.98
C MET A 349 12.10 8.38 24.10
N PRO A 350 12.26 9.67 23.84
CA PRO A 350 12.82 10.63 24.81
C PRO A 350 11.91 10.89 26.02
N GLY A 351 10.68 10.40 26.01
CA GLY A 351 9.68 10.57 27.05
C GLY A 351 8.88 11.87 26.96
N GLY A 352 7.68 11.85 27.54
CA GLY A 352 6.83 13.03 27.67
C GLY A 352 7.33 13.97 28.77
N LEU A 353 7.13 15.27 28.60
CA LEU A 353 7.47 16.32 29.56
C LEU A 353 6.22 16.77 30.33
N THR A 354 6.39 17.09 31.60
CA THR A 354 5.40 17.89 32.32
C THR A 354 5.46 19.34 31.83
N GLN A 355 4.43 20.15 32.15
CA GLN A 355 4.43 21.58 31.80
C GLN A 355 5.66 22.30 32.31
N ALA A 356 6.02 22.10 33.57
CA ALA A 356 7.21 22.73 34.20
C ALA A 356 8.52 22.32 33.49
N GLN A 357 8.64 21.05 33.08
CA GLN A 357 9.82 20.56 32.36
C GLN A 357 9.87 21.15 30.93
N TYR A 358 8.74 21.25 30.27
CA TYR A 358 8.62 21.88 28.96
C TYR A 358 8.98 23.37 29.03
N ASP A 359 8.48 24.08 30.02
CA ASP A 359 8.75 25.51 30.21
C ASP A 359 10.24 25.76 30.53
N SER A 360 10.88 24.82 31.21
CA SER A 360 12.33 24.89 31.55
C SER A 360 13.20 24.58 30.34
N ASN A 361 12.95 23.46 29.68
CA ASN A 361 13.67 23.04 28.47
C ASN A 361 12.79 22.09 27.61
N PRO A 362 12.15 22.57 26.56
CA PRO A 362 11.27 21.75 25.69
C PRO A 362 12.03 20.67 24.92
N TRP A 363 13.34 20.78 24.84
CA TRP A 363 14.20 19.89 24.06
C TRP A 363 14.80 18.73 24.89
N GLN A 364 14.71 18.79 26.21
CA GLN A 364 15.30 17.79 27.10
C GLN A 364 14.73 16.40 26.88
N SER A 365 15.53 15.36 27.07
CA SER A 365 15.16 13.96 27.13
C SER A 365 15.19 13.46 28.55
N LEU A 366 14.18 12.71 28.96
CA LEU A 366 14.04 12.19 30.33
C LEU A 366 14.16 10.67 30.37
N ARG A 367 14.30 10.03 29.21
CA ARG A 367 14.25 8.59 29.03
C ARG A 367 15.39 8.16 28.13
N ASP A 368 16.46 7.61 28.68
CA ASP A 368 17.65 7.28 27.86
C ASP A 368 17.62 5.88 27.28
N TYR A 369 16.68 5.03 27.74
CA TYR A 369 16.61 3.62 27.36
C TYR A 369 15.25 3.21 26.82
N ASP A 370 14.29 4.12 26.82
CA ASP A 370 12.95 3.81 26.29
C ASP A 370 13.02 3.70 24.78
N TYR A 371 12.50 2.61 24.24
CA TYR A 371 12.38 2.41 22.81
C TYR A 371 11.16 1.57 22.47
N PHE A 372 10.77 1.65 21.21
CA PHE A 372 9.83 0.77 20.56
C PHE A 372 10.44 0.17 19.30
N ALA A 373 10.23 -1.12 19.08
CA ALA A 373 10.74 -1.80 17.90
C ALA A 373 9.71 -2.79 17.39
N GLY A 374 9.70 -2.97 16.08
CA GLY A 374 8.86 -3.95 15.40
C GLY A 374 9.54 -4.55 14.19
N ARG A 375 9.33 -5.84 14.00
CA ARG A 375 9.75 -6.56 12.81
C ARG A 375 8.61 -7.41 12.32
N ARG A 376 8.45 -7.47 11.01
CA ARG A 376 7.45 -8.30 10.36
C ARG A 376 8.07 -8.98 9.14
N LYS A 377 7.74 -10.25 8.96
CA LYS A 377 8.06 -11.05 7.79
C LYS A 377 6.80 -11.74 7.34
N ASP A 378 6.39 -11.45 6.12
CA ASP A 378 5.21 -12.04 5.52
C ASP A 378 5.56 -12.79 4.26
N VAL A 379 4.82 -13.84 4.03
CA VAL A 379 4.64 -14.44 2.71
C VAL A 379 3.15 -14.62 2.47
N SER A 380 2.67 -14.17 1.32
CA SER A 380 1.30 -14.40 0.88
C SER A 380 1.27 -14.98 -0.52
N PHE A 381 0.36 -15.90 -0.73
CA PHE A 381 0.08 -16.50 -2.02
C PHE A 381 -1.42 -16.35 -2.31
N LYS A 382 -1.75 -15.85 -3.48
CA LYS A 382 -3.12 -15.78 -3.99
C LYS A 382 -3.19 -16.48 -5.33
N TRP A 383 -4.15 -17.36 -5.48
CA TRP A 383 -4.56 -17.94 -6.74
C TRP A 383 -5.99 -17.51 -7.05
N GLN A 384 -6.20 -17.03 -8.24
CA GLN A 384 -7.50 -16.64 -8.75
C GLN A 384 -7.77 -17.37 -10.05
N ARG A 385 -8.96 -17.92 -10.19
CA ARG A 385 -9.39 -18.61 -11.39
C ARG A 385 -10.78 -18.17 -11.83
N GLN A 386 -10.89 -17.74 -13.07
CA GLN A 386 -12.17 -17.51 -13.72
C GLN A 386 -12.76 -18.86 -14.13
N LEU A 387 -13.89 -19.27 -13.51
CA LEU A 387 -14.55 -20.55 -13.79
C LEU A 387 -15.47 -20.45 -15.00
N ASP A 388 -16.20 -19.34 -15.11
CA ASP A 388 -17.03 -18.93 -16.25
C ASP A 388 -17.13 -17.39 -16.27
N GLU A 389 -17.82 -16.79 -17.24
CA GLU A 389 -17.92 -15.33 -17.40
C GLU A 389 -18.45 -14.60 -16.14
N ALA A 390 -19.20 -15.29 -15.29
CA ALA A 390 -19.85 -14.72 -14.12
C ALA A 390 -19.30 -15.26 -12.80
N THR A 391 -18.42 -16.27 -12.80
CA THR A 391 -17.99 -16.98 -11.58
C THR A 391 -16.48 -16.99 -11.45
N GLN A 392 -15.99 -16.53 -10.31
CA GLN A 392 -14.58 -16.51 -9.96
C GLN A 392 -14.33 -17.32 -8.67
N PHE A 393 -13.28 -18.12 -8.69
CA PHE A 393 -12.73 -18.79 -7.52
C PHE A 393 -11.42 -18.12 -7.10
N GLU A 394 -11.21 -17.96 -5.79
CA GLU A 394 -9.97 -17.40 -5.23
C GLU A 394 -9.55 -18.19 -4.00
N VAL A 395 -8.26 -18.35 -3.82
CA VAL A 395 -7.65 -18.82 -2.58
C VAL A 395 -6.56 -17.85 -2.19
N LEU A 396 -6.68 -17.25 -1.00
CA LEU A 396 -5.61 -16.49 -0.35
C LEU A 396 -5.04 -17.34 0.80
N THR A 397 -3.72 -17.49 0.85
CA THR A 397 -3.03 -18.05 2.00
C THR A 397 -1.87 -17.15 2.39
N TYR A 398 -1.62 -17.04 3.69
CA TYR A 398 -0.50 -16.24 4.19
C TYR A 398 0.09 -16.79 5.48
N TYR A 399 1.37 -16.51 5.66
CA TYR A 399 2.08 -16.73 6.90
C TYR A 399 2.82 -15.45 7.29
N THR A 400 2.69 -15.09 8.57
CA THR A 400 3.34 -13.91 9.15
C THR A 400 4.12 -14.31 10.38
N ASP A 401 5.38 -13.90 10.47
CA ASP A 401 6.23 -13.90 11.67
C ASP A 401 6.49 -12.45 12.06
N SER A 402 6.06 -12.06 13.25
CA SER A 402 6.18 -10.70 13.73
C SER A 402 6.77 -10.63 15.12
N PHE A 403 7.58 -9.60 15.33
CA PHE A 403 8.15 -9.23 16.62
C PHE A 403 7.74 -7.81 16.98
N ARG A 404 7.36 -7.62 18.22
CA ARG A 404 7.15 -6.30 18.81
C ARG A 404 7.91 -6.22 20.12
N GLY A 405 8.86 -5.30 20.22
CA GLY A 405 9.65 -5.04 21.41
C GLY A 405 9.46 -3.64 21.95
N SER A 406 9.56 -3.50 23.24
CA SER A 406 9.70 -2.20 23.88
C SER A 406 10.51 -2.34 25.17
N ALA A 407 11.31 -1.34 25.49
CA ALA A 407 11.81 -1.12 26.84
C ALA A 407 11.26 0.20 27.33
N ILE A 408 10.69 0.22 28.52
CA ILE A 408 10.00 1.39 29.07
C ILE A 408 10.37 1.51 30.54
N ALA A 409 10.93 2.67 30.89
CA ALA A 409 11.19 3.02 32.25
C ALA A 409 9.90 3.32 33.01
N ALA A 410 9.82 2.89 34.26
CA ALA A 410 8.72 3.23 35.14
C ALA A 410 8.59 4.75 35.31
N ARG A 411 7.43 5.22 35.76
CA ARG A 411 7.18 6.66 35.91
C ARG A 411 8.12 7.32 36.94
N ASP A 412 8.52 6.57 37.93
CA ASP A 412 9.46 7.01 38.98
C ASP A 412 10.94 6.85 38.60
N LEU A 413 11.23 6.39 37.38
CA LEU A 413 12.55 6.14 36.84
C LEU A 413 13.40 5.15 37.66
N LYS A 414 12.79 4.25 38.45
CA LYS A 414 13.51 3.27 39.25
C LYS A 414 13.70 1.93 38.56
N THR A 415 12.92 1.62 37.57
CA THR A 415 13.01 0.35 36.87
C THR A 415 12.79 0.51 35.36
N LEU A 416 13.46 -0.32 34.57
CA LEU A 416 13.29 -0.48 33.12
C LEU A 416 12.70 -1.85 32.87
N SER A 417 11.51 -1.89 32.28
CA SER A 417 10.86 -3.13 31.91
C SER A 417 10.90 -3.33 30.39
N SER A 418 11.24 -4.53 29.95
CA SER A 418 11.28 -4.93 28.55
C SER A 418 10.18 -5.94 28.26
N TYR A 419 9.49 -5.76 27.13
CA TYR A 419 8.34 -6.55 26.72
C TYR A 419 8.50 -7.08 25.28
N PRO A 420 9.42 -8.05 25.05
CA PRO A 420 9.51 -8.69 23.75
C PRO A 420 8.32 -9.63 23.53
N ARG A 421 7.66 -9.48 22.38
CA ARG A 421 6.54 -10.32 21.95
C ARG A 421 6.79 -10.85 20.56
N ASN A 422 6.63 -12.15 20.39
CA ASN A 422 6.68 -12.83 19.10
C ASN A 422 5.29 -13.32 18.75
N TYR A 423 4.91 -13.15 17.49
CA TYR A 423 3.62 -13.55 16.95
C TYR A 423 3.82 -14.37 15.68
N HIS A 424 3.00 -15.39 15.52
CA HIS A 424 2.93 -16.19 14.32
C HIS A 424 1.47 -16.28 13.88
N THR A 425 1.22 -16.04 12.61
CA THR A 425 -0.11 -16.12 12.03
C THR A 425 -0.07 -16.94 10.75
N PHE A 426 -0.99 -17.87 10.61
CA PHE A 426 -1.23 -18.62 9.38
C PHE A 426 -2.71 -18.57 9.05
N ALA A 427 -3.05 -18.36 7.77
CA ALA A 427 -4.42 -18.45 7.31
C ALA A 427 -4.53 -19.04 5.90
N ILE A 428 -5.70 -19.62 5.63
CA ILE A 428 -6.14 -20.00 4.30
C ILE A 428 -7.61 -19.58 4.12
N GLU A 429 -7.90 -18.93 2.98
CA GLU A 429 -9.18 -18.29 2.69
C GLU A 429 -9.65 -18.62 1.27
N PRO A 430 -10.27 -19.80 1.02
CA PRO A 430 -10.95 -20.05 -0.25
C PRO A 430 -12.27 -19.27 -0.33
N ARG A 431 -12.59 -18.78 -1.55
CA ARG A 431 -13.80 -18.01 -1.83
C ARG A 431 -14.29 -18.28 -3.25
N VAL A 432 -15.62 -18.29 -3.42
CA VAL A 432 -16.29 -18.24 -4.72
C VAL A 432 -17.16 -17.01 -4.77
N SER A 433 -17.06 -16.26 -5.83
CA SER A 433 -17.91 -15.10 -6.11
C SER A 433 -18.62 -15.29 -7.45
N ARG A 434 -19.92 -14.99 -7.49
CA ARG A 434 -20.73 -15.10 -8.71
C ARG A 434 -21.63 -13.89 -8.91
N ILE A 435 -21.67 -13.41 -10.14
CA ILE A 435 -22.59 -12.36 -10.58
C ILE A 435 -23.88 -13.01 -11.11
N PHE A 436 -25.01 -12.46 -10.67
CA PHE A 436 -26.34 -12.80 -11.14
C PHE A 436 -26.99 -11.56 -11.73
N PHE A 437 -27.65 -11.74 -12.87
CA PHE A 437 -28.42 -10.70 -13.51
C PHE A 437 -29.91 -10.92 -13.22
N ALA A 438 -30.55 -9.97 -12.55
CA ALA A 438 -31.97 -10.01 -12.23
C ALA A 438 -32.68 -8.78 -12.85
N GLY A 439 -33.07 -8.92 -14.11
CA GLY A 439 -33.63 -7.80 -14.88
C GLY A 439 -32.59 -6.68 -15.04
N PRO A 440 -32.89 -5.44 -14.63
CA PRO A 440 -31.96 -4.31 -14.74
C PRO A 440 -30.92 -4.26 -13.61
N THR A 441 -30.96 -5.19 -12.66
CA THR A 441 -30.07 -5.20 -11.50
C THR A 441 -29.03 -6.30 -11.61
N THR A 442 -27.81 -5.95 -11.20
CA THR A 442 -26.69 -6.89 -11.03
C THR A 442 -26.50 -7.16 -9.57
N GLN A 443 -26.37 -8.43 -9.19
CA GLN A 443 -26.13 -8.86 -7.83
C GLN A 443 -24.86 -9.72 -7.81
N GLU A 444 -23.94 -9.43 -6.94
CA GLU A 444 -22.79 -10.27 -6.67
C GLU A 444 -22.99 -10.99 -5.34
N VAL A 445 -22.81 -12.32 -5.36
CA VAL A 445 -22.83 -13.16 -4.18
C VAL A 445 -21.48 -13.81 -4.00
N SER A 446 -20.86 -13.58 -2.86
CA SER A 446 -19.60 -14.20 -2.47
C SER A 446 -19.81 -15.13 -1.29
N VAL A 447 -19.26 -16.33 -1.37
CA VAL A 447 -19.25 -17.31 -0.29
C VAL A 447 -17.81 -17.73 -0.04
N GLY A 448 -17.37 -17.60 1.20
CA GLY A 448 -16.00 -17.91 1.57
C GLY A 448 -15.89 -18.63 2.90
N TYR A 449 -14.71 -19.19 3.10
CA TYR A 449 -14.30 -19.80 4.36
C TYR A 449 -12.92 -19.26 4.73
N ARG A 450 -12.72 -18.95 6.01
CA ARG A 450 -11.43 -18.59 6.56
C ARG A 450 -11.06 -19.56 7.66
N TYR A 451 -9.87 -20.14 7.57
CA TYR A 451 -9.19 -20.75 8.68
C TYR A 451 -8.01 -19.86 9.09
N LEU A 452 -7.94 -19.52 10.37
CA LEU A 452 -6.92 -18.66 10.95
C LEU A 452 -6.33 -19.31 12.19
N LYS A 453 -5.01 -19.37 12.26
CA LYS A 453 -4.27 -19.80 13.45
C LYS A 453 -3.25 -18.73 13.82
N GLU A 454 -3.36 -18.27 15.07
CA GLU A 454 -2.47 -17.24 15.62
C GLU A 454 -1.83 -17.75 16.91
N ALA A 455 -0.59 -17.35 17.16
CA ALA A 455 0.10 -17.62 18.43
C ALA A 455 0.91 -16.41 18.85
N MET A 456 1.06 -16.23 20.17
CA MET A 456 1.87 -15.16 20.76
C MET A 456 2.69 -15.71 21.94
N ARG A 457 3.90 -15.22 22.08
CA ARG A 457 4.72 -15.39 23.29
C ARG A 457 5.34 -14.06 23.71
N GLU A 458 5.18 -13.72 24.98
CA GLU A 458 5.81 -12.56 25.65
C GLU A 458 6.67 -13.05 26.79
N GLN A 459 7.91 -12.55 26.89
CA GLN A 459 8.81 -12.80 27.99
C GLN A 459 9.28 -11.46 28.58
N ALA A 460 8.57 -10.96 29.58
CA ALA A 460 8.90 -9.67 30.17
C ALA A 460 10.04 -9.78 31.19
N THR A 461 10.98 -8.86 31.06
CA THR A 461 12.14 -8.73 31.99
C THR A 461 12.15 -7.35 32.64
N ARG A 462 12.86 -7.23 33.77
CA ARG A 462 12.99 -5.97 34.48
C ARG A 462 14.40 -5.78 35.06
N LEU A 463 14.93 -4.58 34.89
CA LEU A 463 16.17 -4.12 35.49
C LEU A 463 15.89 -2.94 36.44
N ALA A 464 16.69 -2.76 37.45
CA ALA A 464 16.69 -1.53 38.22
C ALA A 464 17.35 -0.40 37.39
N LEU A 465 16.93 0.84 37.62
CA LEU A 465 17.62 2.04 37.14
C LEU A 465 18.27 2.69 38.37
N ILE A 466 19.59 2.62 38.45
CA ILE A 466 20.39 3.25 39.49
C ILE A 466 21.24 4.32 38.83
N ASP A 467 21.08 5.55 39.26
CA ASP A 467 21.70 6.73 38.64
C ASP A 467 21.44 6.76 37.11
N ASN A 468 20.20 6.42 36.74
CA ASN A 468 19.72 6.29 35.33
C ASN A 468 20.48 5.23 34.51
N VAL A 469 21.11 4.23 35.14
CA VAL A 469 21.80 3.12 34.46
C VAL A 469 21.08 1.81 34.73
N PRO A 470 20.73 1.02 33.68
CA PRO A 470 20.14 -0.29 33.88
C PRO A 470 21.10 -1.22 34.63
N THR A 471 20.68 -1.61 35.82
CA THR A 471 21.52 -2.34 36.78
C THR A 471 20.82 -3.60 37.25
N VAL A 472 21.57 -4.69 37.37
CA VAL A 472 21.10 -5.95 37.95
C VAL A 472 21.10 -5.81 39.48
N THR A 473 19.96 -6.15 40.08
CA THR A 473 19.80 -6.18 41.56
C THR A 473 19.10 -7.49 41.96
N PRO A 474 19.13 -7.89 43.23
CA PRO A 474 18.44 -9.12 43.69
C PRO A 474 16.94 -9.16 43.40
N THR A 475 16.31 -8.00 43.25
CA THR A 475 14.86 -7.87 42.96
C THR A 475 14.52 -7.49 41.51
N SER A 476 15.55 -7.16 40.72
CA SER A 476 15.40 -6.72 39.32
C SER A 476 16.68 -7.13 38.56
N ASP A 477 16.81 -8.43 38.37
CA ASP A 477 18.05 -9.09 37.90
C ASP A 477 18.05 -9.33 36.35
N GLY A 478 17.03 -8.86 35.66
CA GLY A 478 16.88 -9.06 34.20
C GLY A 478 16.36 -10.43 33.82
N HIS A 479 16.09 -11.31 34.78
CA HIS A 479 15.39 -12.56 34.44
C HIS A 479 13.94 -12.32 34.02
N VAL A 480 13.38 -13.32 33.36
CA VAL A 480 11.98 -13.27 32.95
C VAL A 480 11.10 -13.36 34.21
N TYR A 481 10.44 -12.25 34.53
CA TYR A 481 9.47 -12.21 35.64
C TYR A 481 8.05 -12.55 35.19
N GLN A 482 7.79 -12.53 33.88
CA GLN A 482 6.50 -12.84 33.31
C GLN A 482 6.71 -13.53 31.96
N ASP A 483 6.25 -14.77 31.83
CA ASP A 483 6.15 -15.51 30.57
C ASP A 483 4.66 -15.70 30.26
N ARG A 484 4.21 -15.19 29.14
CA ARG A 484 2.83 -15.34 28.65
C ARG A 484 2.86 -15.95 27.27
N SER A 485 2.03 -16.95 27.08
CA SER A 485 1.77 -17.51 25.77
C SER A 485 0.27 -17.68 25.56
N GLY A 486 -0.14 -17.57 24.33
CA GLY A 486 -1.53 -17.79 23.95
C GLY A 486 -1.64 -17.97 22.44
N GLY A 487 -2.75 -18.54 22.04
CA GLY A 487 -3.06 -18.74 20.64
C GLY A 487 -4.56 -18.79 20.42
N THR A 488 -4.95 -18.53 19.19
CA THR A 488 -6.33 -18.62 18.71
C THR A 488 -6.33 -19.45 17.45
N GLU A 489 -7.29 -20.35 17.37
CA GLU A 489 -7.62 -21.05 16.15
C GLU A 489 -9.09 -20.77 15.86
N ALA A 490 -9.36 -20.19 14.70
CA ALA A 490 -10.67 -19.71 14.34
C ALA A 490 -11.05 -20.14 12.92
N SER A 491 -12.30 -20.47 12.74
CA SER A 491 -12.91 -20.72 11.44
C SER A 491 -14.13 -19.84 11.26
N ALA A 492 -14.30 -19.28 10.09
CA ALA A 492 -15.43 -18.44 9.76
C ALA A 492 -15.92 -18.73 8.33
N TYR A 493 -17.25 -18.72 8.18
CA TYR A 493 -17.93 -18.71 6.89
C TYR A 493 -18.52 -17.32 6.67
N TYR A 494 -18.54 -16.85 5.46
CA TYR A 494 -19.08 -15.55 5.09
C TYR A 494 -19.65 -15.54 3.66
#